data_a93de01c05e95dfd7177f599c80e1c03
#
_entry.id   a93de01c05e95dfd7177f599c80e1c03
#
_cell.length_a   1.000
_cell.length_b   1.000
_cell.length_c   1.000
_cell.angle_alpha   90.00
_cell.angle_beta   90.00
_cell.angle_gamma   90.00
#
_symmetry.space_group_name_H-M   'P 1'
#
loop_
_entity.id
_entity.type
_entity.pdbx_description
1 polymer ?
#
loop_
_entity_poly.entity_id
_entity_poly.type
_entity_poly.pdbx_seq_one_letter_code
_entity_poly.pdbx_strand_id
1 'polypeptide(L)'
;MFAVVIAIILISMVVVVAGTLIYLAYRSSLREAKNYERGLKMVPMLIHLPPISDDLEAGGRDERDVVEEILSQAQVMYNIIASTALKGFKHRIYGQRHVSFEIVARQGLVYYYVVAPIVLVDVVKQAVAAAYPSARLEEVEEHTTFAEGTAMTGVIGGEFILKKNFAYPIATYKDTKRDASRALLNALSTAGRK
;
A
#
# COMPACT_ATOMS: atom_id res chain seq x y z
N MET A 1 -48.96 10.21 32.27
CA MET A 1 -47.96 9.15 32.29
C MET A 1 -47.35 8.88 30.90
N PHE A 2 -48.16 8.70 29.86
CA PHE A 2 -47.68 8.44 28.50
C PHE A 2 -46.78 9.56 27.90
N ALA A 3 -47.16 10.84 28.08
CA ALA A 3 -46.40 11.98 27.62
C ALA A 3 -44.99 12.08 28.26
N VAL A 4 -44.89 11.74 29.55
CA VAL A 4 -43.60 11.75 30.27
C VAL A 4 -42.66 10.66 29.75
N VAL A 5 -43.17 9.48 29.43
CA VAL A 5 -42.38 8.37 28.84
C VAL A 5 -41.86 8.75 27.47
N ILE A 6 -42.70 9.36 26.63
CA ILE A 6 -42.29 9.85 25.30
C ILE A 6 -41.22 10.92 25.44
N ALA A 7 -41.36 11.88 26.35
CA ALA A 7 -40.36 12.92 26.57
C ALA A 7 -39.01 12.33 27.00
N ILE A 8 -38.99 11.33 27.89
CA ILE A 8 -37.75 10.65 28.32
C ILE A 8 -37.08 9.93 27.13
N ILE A 9 -37.86 9.25 26.28
CA ILE A 9 -37.34 8.58 25.09
C ILE A 9 -36.73 9.60 24.13
N LEU A 10 -37.38 10.70 23.87
CA LEU A 10 -36.88 11.75 22.97
C LEU A 10 -35.59 12.39 23.52
N ILE A 11 -35.54 12.68 24.82
CA ILE A 11 -34.36 13.24 25.45
C ILE A 11 -33.21 12.24 25.38
N SER A 12 -33.44 10.96 25.68
CA SER A 12 -32.38 9.92 25.59
C SER A 12 -31.87 9.77 24.16
N MET A 13 -32.73 9.82 23.16
CA MET A 13 -32.37 9.78 21.75
C MET A 13 -31.46 10.97 21.36
N VAL A 14 -31.82 12.18 21.78
CA VAL A 14 -31.00 13.38 21.53
C VAL A 14 -29.62 13.27 22.17
N VAL A 15 -29.56 12.80 23.41
CA VAL A 15 -28.27 12.61 24.13
C VAL A 15 -27.39 11.58 23.42
N VAL A 16 -27.93 10.46 22.95
CA VAL A 16 -27.18 9.43 22.21
C VAL A 16 -26.68 9.99 20.89
N VAL A 17 -27.51 10.71 20.13
CA VAL A 17 -27.10 11.32 18.87
C VAL A 17 -26.02 12.38 19.09
N ALA A 18 -26.18 13.27 20.06
CA ALA A 18 -25.18 14.27 20.40
C ALA A 18 -23.85 13.64 20.84
N GLY A 19 -23.91 12.63 21.71
CA GLY A 19 -22.71 11.87 22.14
C GLY A 19 -22.00 11.20 20.97
N THR A 20 -22.75 10.63 20.04
CA THR A 20 -22.18 10.01 18.83
C THR A 20 -21.49 11.05 17.94
N LEU A 21 -22.12 12.20 17.71
CA LEU A 21 -21.54 13.28 16.91
C LEU A 21 -20.27 13.84 17.54
N ILE A 22 -20.26 14.06 18.85
CA ILE A 22 -19.07 14.51 19.59
C ILE A 22 -17.96 13.48 19.47
N TYR A 23 -18.26 12.19 19.64
CA TYR A 23 -17.27 11.12 19.48
C TYR A 23 -16.68 11.08 18.06
N LEU A 24 -17.52 11.22 17.03
CA LEU A 24 -17.05 11.24 15.64
C LEU A 24 -16.17 12.46 15.34
N ALA A 25 -16.55 13.64 15.81
CA ALA A 25 -15.77 14.87 15.67
C ALA A 25 -14.42 14.75 16.40
N TYR A 26 -14.42 14.26 17.63
CA TYR A 26 -13.20 14.03 18.40
C TYR A 26 -12.28 13.01 17.72
N ARG A 27 -12.84 11.91 17.21
CA ARG A 27 -12.11 10.90 16.45
C ARG A 27 -11.47 11.48 15.17
N SER A 28 -12.21 12.33 14.44
CA SER A 28 -11.70 13.00 13.23
C SER A 28 -10.52 13.93 13.57
N SER A 29 -10.69 14.77 14.59
CA SER A 29 -9.62 15.67 15.06
C SER A 29 -8.36 14.93 15.50
N LEU A 30 -8.50 13.82 16.23
CA LEU A 30 -7.35 13.00 16.64
C LEU A 30 -6.64 12.35 15.46
N ARG A 31 -7.39 11.99 14.40
CA ARG A 31 -6.81 11.45 13.16
C ARG A 31 -6.00 12.50 12.43
N GLU A 32 -6.53 13.71 12.32
CA GLU A 32 -5.83 14.83 11.68
C GLU A 32 -4.55 15.21 12.42
N ALA A 33 -4.60 15.31 13.74
CA ALA A 33 -3.43 15.59 14.56
C ALA A 33 -2.28 14.58 14.38
N LYS A 34 -2.60 13.32 14.06
CA LYS A 34 -1.61 12.27 13.82
C LYS A 34 -1.30 12.00 12.35
N ASN A 35 -1.94 12.68 11.42
CA ASN A 35 -1.66 12.54 9.98
C ASN A 35 -0.21 12.88 9.65
N TYR A 36 0.40 13.81 10.38
CA TYR A 36 1.82 14.14 10.21
C TYR A 36 2.73 12.94 10.47
N GLU A 37 2.49 12.15 11.54
CA GLU A 37 3.29 10.95 11.82
C GLU A 37 3.02 9.81 10.83
N ARG A 38 1.86 9.79 10.18
CA ARG A 38 1.43 8.70 9.30
C ARG A 38 1.69 8.96 7.84
N GLY A 39 1.55 10.20 7.40
CA GLY A 39 1.54 10.55 5.99
C GLY A 39 2.63 11.53 5.56
N LEU A 40 3.11 12.41 6.46
CA LEU A 40 4.07 13.45 6.08
C LEU A 40 5.53 13.07 6.34
N LYS A 41 5.79 12.08 7.21
CA LYS A 41 7.13 11.54 7.43
C LYS A 41 7.29 10.18 6.73
N MET A 42 7.03 10.17 5.44
CA MET A 42 7.23 8.98 4.61
C MET A 42 8.64 9.02 4.01
N VAL A 43 9.28 7.87 3.99
CA VAL A 43 10.62 7.68 3.42
C VAL A 43 10.49 6.82 2.18
N PRO A 44 10.76 7.36 0.98
CA PRO A 44 10.82 6.57 -0.23
C PRO A 44 12.15 5.81 -0.30
N MET A 45 12.07 4.54 -0.67
CA MET A 45 13.21 3.66 -0.84
C MET A 45 13.14 3.00 -2.22
N LEU A 46 14.19 3.16 -3.00
CA LEU A 46 14.35 2.48 -4.29
C LEU A 46 14.80 1.03 -4.04
N ILE A 47 14.13 0.10 -4.70
CA ILE A 47 14.47 -1.32 -4.65
C ILE A 47 15.33 -1.65 -5.87
N HIS A 48 16.59 -1.96 -5.64
CA HIS A 48 17.49 -2.51 -6.65
C HIS A 48 17.34 -4.01 -6.66
N LEU A 49 16.77 -4.54 -7.74
CA LEU A 49 16.70 -5.98 -7.96
C LEU A 49 18.00 -6.43 -8.66
N PRO A 50 18.56 -7.57 -8.24
CA PRO A 50 19.71 -8.13 -8.96
C PRO A 50 19.27 -8.53 -10.37
N PRO A 51 20.20 -8.55 -11.34
CA PRO A 51 19.94 -9.17 -12.62
C PRO A 51 19.53 -10.63 -12.42
N ILE A 52 18.69 -11.14 -13.29
CA ILE A 52 18.28 -12.54 -13.30
C ILE A 52 19.57 -13.37 -13.41
N SER A 53 19.78 -14.31 -12.48
CA SER A 53 20.97 -15.13 -12.48
C SER A 53 21.00 -16.03 -13.73
N ASP A 54 22.19 -16.22 -14.29
CA ASP A 54 22.43 -17.08 -15.46
C ASP A 54 21.94 -18.53 -15.24
N ASP A 55 21.74 -18.96 -14.00
CA ASP A 55 21.16 -20.26 -13.65
C ASP A 55 19.71 -20.44 -14.12
N LEU A 56 18.99 -19.35 -14.35
CA LEU A 56 17.66 -19.37 -14.95
C LEU A 56 17.70 -19.50 -16.47
N GLU A 57 18.73 -18.95 -17.11
CA GLU A 57 18.98 -19.08 -18.55
C GLU A 57 19.53 -20.47 -18.91
N ALA A 58 20.19 -21.14 -17.96
CA ALA A 58 20.78 -22.48 -18.17
C ALA A 58 19.74 -23.63 -18.22
N GLY A 59 18.46 -23.36 -18.14
CA GLY A 59 17.40 -24.32 -18.47
C GLY A 59 17.23 -25.51 -17.51
N GLY A 60 17.71 -25.41 -16.29
CA GLY A 60 17.68 -26.52 -15.32
C GLY A 60 16.41 -26.61 -14.46
N ARG A 61 15.57 -25.57 -14.43
CA ARG A 61 14.33 -25.53 -13.64
C ARG A 61 13.13 -25.15 -14.51
N ASP A 62 11.95 -25.71 -14.17
CA ASP A 62 10.72 -25.28 -14.82
C ASP A 62 10.44 -23.79 -14.47
N GLU A 63 10.18 -22.97 -15.48
CA GLU A 63 9.88 -21.54 -15.32
C GLU A 63 8.74 -21.29 -14.33
N ARG A 64 7.82 -22.25 -14.20
CA ARG A 64 6.71 -22.20 -13.24
C ARG A 64 7.15 -22.31 -11.80
N ASP A 65 8.10 -23.20 -11.51
CA ASP A 65 8.59 -23.42 -10.14
C ASP A 65 9.34 -22.19 -9.64
N VAL A 66 10.08 -21.55 -10.54
CA VAL A 66 10.81 -20.30 -10.23
C VAL A 66 9.84 -19.15 -9.93
N VAL A 67 8.79 -19.00 -10.73
CA VAL A 67 7.77 -17.96 -10.50
C VAL A 67 7.04 -18.21 -9.18
N GLU A 68 6.70 -19.46 -8.86
CA GLU A 68 6.04 -19.80 -7.60
C GLU A 68 6.96 -19.53 -6.39
N GLU A 69 8.25 -19.82 -6.50
CA GLU A 69 9.24 -19.50 -5.47
C GLU A 69 9.34 -17.99 -5.22
N ILE A 70 9.48 -17.19 -6.28
CA ILE A 70 9.56 -15.72 -6.19
C ILE A 70 8.29 -15.15 -5.55
N LEU A 71 7.12 -15.66 -5.92
CA LEU A 71 5.85 -15.21 -5.35
C LEU A 71 5.70 -15.62 -3.89
N SER A 72 6.22 -16.79 -3.50
CA SER A 72 6.23 -17.22 -2.10
C SER A 72 7.13 -16.33 -1.23
N GLN A 73 8.27 -15.90 -1.77
CA GLN A 73 9.15 -14.93 -1.12
C GLN A 73 8.47 -13.58 -0.91
N ALA A 74 7.74 -13.08 -1.93
CA ALA A 74 6.94 -11.87 -1.79
C ALA A 74 5.90 -11.99 -0.67
N GLN A 75 5.27 -13.16 -0.52
CA GLN A 75 4.32 -13.40 0.56
C GLN A 75 4.96 -13.29 1.95
N VAL A 76 6.20 -13.75 2.11
CA VAL A 76 6.95 -13.58 3.37
C VAL A 76 7.14 -12.10 3.69
N MET A 77 7.58 -11.30 2.71
CA MET A 77 7.73 -9.85 2.86
C MET A 77 6.41 -9.18 3.28
N TYR A 78 5.33 -9.45 2.57
CA TYR A 78 4.02 -8.88 2.88
C TYR A 78 3.51 -9.31 4.26
N ASN A 79 3.74 -10.55 4.69
CA ASN A 79 3.35 -11.03 6.01
C ASN A 79 4.12 -10.31 7.13
N ILE A 80 5.41 -10.06 6.96
CA ILE A 80 6.22 -9.29 7.93
C ILE A 80 5.67 -7.87 8.04
N ILE A 81 5.43 -7.19 6.91
CA ILE A 81 4.87 -5.83 6.91
C ILE A 81 3.45 -5.82 7.52
N ALA A 82 2.60 -6.77 7.16
CA ALA A 82 1.25 -6.88 7.69
C ALA A 82 1.22 -7.14 9.22
N SER A 83 2.23 -7.82 9.75
CA SER A 83 2.35 -8.06 11.20
C SER A 83 2.52 -6.77 12.01
N THR A 84 2.96 -5.67 11.38
CA THR A 84 3.09 -4.34 12.00
C THR A 84 1.74 -3.63 12.20
N ALA A 85 0.65 -4.21 11.69
CA ALA A 85 -0.67 -3.63 11.81
C ALA A 85 -1.08 -3.46 13.28
N LEU A 86 -1.49 -2.25 13.63
CA LEU A 86 -1.91 -1.92 14.98
C LEU A 86 -3.22 -2.61 15.31
N LYS A 87 -3.27 -3.33 16.44
CA LYS A 87 -4.45 -4.02 16.95
C LYS A 87 -5.06 -3.24 18.11
N GLY A 88 -6.39 -3.42 18.33
CA GLY A 88 -7.10 -2.87 19.47
C GLY A 88 -7.72 -1.49 19.24
N PHE A 89 -8.12 -0.83 20.34
CA PHE A 89 -8.89 0.41 20.29
C PHE A 89 -8.14 1.59 19.67
N LYS A 90 -6.82 1.65 19.88
CA LYS A 90 -5.98 2.75 19.33
C LYS A 90 -6.05 2.85 17.81
N HIS A 91 -6.03 1.72 17.08
CA HIS A 91 -6.10 1.77 15.62
C HIS A 91 -7.47 2.25 15.10
N ARG A 92 -8.55 2.05 15.85
CA ARG A 92 -9.89 2.55 15.50
C ARG A 92 -9.96 4.08 15.57
N ILE A 93 -9.24 4.68 16.52
CA ILE A 93 -9.19 6.13 16.69
C ILE A 93 -8.21 6.75 15.71
N TYR A 94 -6.97 6.29 15.73
CA TYR A 94 -5.87 6.93 14.99
C TYR A 94 -5.67 6.39 13.56
N GLY A 95 -6.30 5.27 13.19
CA GLY A 95 -6.12 4.59 11.92
C GLY A 95 -4.83 3.77 11.85
N GLN A 96 -4.66 3.07 10.73
CA GLN A 96 -3.49 2.25 10.46
C GLN A 96 -2.37 3.07 9.80
N ARG A 97 -1.14 2.63 9.99
CA ARG A 97 -0.01 3.04 9.17
C ARG A 97 -0.17 2.40 7.80
N HIS A 98 0.32 3.06 6.78
CA HIS A 98 0.30 2.51 5.43
C HIS A 98 1.72 2.45 4.87
N VAL A 99 1.94 1.49 4.00
CA VAL A 99 3.15 1.35 3.19
C VAL A 99 2.67 1.29 1.75
N SER A 100 3.27 2.06 0.86
CA SER A 100 2.97 1.96 -0.57
C SER A 100 4.09 1.24 -1.30
N PHE A 101 3.70 0.46 -2.31
CA PHE A 101 4.60 -0.10 -3.30
C PHE A 101 4.28 0.57 -4.63
N GLU A 102 5.27 1.19 -5.21
CA GLU A 102 5.10 2.04 -6.37
C GLU A 102 5.95 1.53 -7.52
N ILE A 103 5.38 1.51 -8.71
CA ILE A 103 6.08 1.16 -9.94
C ILE A 103 6.08 2.41 -10.80
N VAL A 104 7.26 2.95 -11.06
CA VAL A 104 7.45 4.20 -11.79
C VAL A 104 8.19 3.91 -13.08
N ALA A 105 7.58 4.28 -14.20
CA ALA A 105 8.25 4.23 -15.50
C ALA A 105 8.78 5.63 -15.86
N ARG A 106 10.07 5.73 -16.09
CA ARG A 106 10.72 6.98 -16.49
C ARG A 106 11.75 6.70 -17.58
N GLN A 107 11.65 7.40 -18.72
CA GLN A 107 12.57 7.25 -19.85
C GLN A 107 12.73 5.81 -20.36
N GLY A 108 11.65 5.02 -20.32
CA GLY A 108 11.66 3.62 -20.75
C GLY A 108 12.22 2.61 -19.74
N LEU A 109 12.67 3.08 -18.57
CA LEU A 109 13.09 2.23 -17.46
C LEU A 109 11.98 2.15 -16.42
N VAL A 110 11.91 1.01 -15.73
CA VAL A 110 10.94 0.76 -14.65
C VAL A 110 11.68 0.70 -13.33
N TYR A 111 11.21 1.49 -12.39
CA TYR A 111 11.74 1.58 -11.04
C TYR A 111 10.72 1.08 -10.04
N TYR A 112 11.17 0.37 -9.02
CA TYR A 112 10.33 -0.12 -7.94
C TYR A 112 10.66 0.62 -6.66
N TYR A 113 9.66 1.26 -6.08
CA TYR A 113 9.81 1.97 -4.81
C TYR A 113 8.93 1.34 -3.74
N VAL A 114 9.41 1.40 -2.52
CA VAL A 114 8.59 1.20 -1.34
C VAL A 114 8.65 2.47 -0.51
N VAL A 115 7.48 3.01 -0.17
CA VAL A 115 7.38 4.23 0.61
C VAL A 115 6.74 3.88 1.95
N ALA A 116 7.47 4.12 3.02
CA ALA A 116 7.07 3.72 4.36
C ALA A 116 7.20 4.86 5.36
N PRO A 117 6.35 4.89 6.40
CA PRO A 117 6.55 5.80 7.52
C PRO A 117 7.92 5.58 8.16
N ILE A 118 8.58 6.64 8.60
CA ILE A 118 9.93 6.57 9.19
C ILE A 118 10.05 5.52 10.30
N VAL A 119 8.99 5.29 11.05
CA VAL A 119 8.94 4.29 12.14
C VAL A 119 8.90 2.84 11.65
N LEU A 120 8.65 2.61 10.37
CA LEU A 120 8.58 1.28 9.74
C LEU A 120 9.73 1.02 8.76
N VAL A 121 10.61 1.99 8.52
CA VAL A 121 11.70 1.89 7.55
C VAL A 121 12.56 0.65 7.81
N ASP A 122 13.02 0.46 9.04
CA ASP A 122 13.87 -0.70 9.39
C ASP A 122 13.14 -2.03 9.25
N VAL A 123 11.84 -2.06 9.60
CA VAL A 123 11.03 -3.28 9.44
C VAL A 123 10.86 -3.61 7.95
N VAL A 124 10.63 -2.61 7.12
CA VAL A 124 10.51 -2.80 5.67
C VAL A 124 11.83 -3.26 5.07
N LYS A 125 12.97 -2.66 5.47
CA LYS A 125 14.31 -3.11 5.05
C LYS A 125 14.54 -4.56 5.42
N GLN A 126 14.23 -4.96 6.64
CA GLN A 126 14.35 -6.34 7.10
C GLN A 126 13.41 -7.29 6.34
N ALA A 127 12.18 -6.87 6.07
CA ALA A 127 11.21 -7.68 5.33
C ALA A 127 11.66 -7.94 3.89
N VAL A 128 12.20 -6.92 3.22
CA VAL A 128 12.76 -7.07 1.87
C VAL A 128 14.01 -7.94 1.88
N ALA A 129 14.93 -7.72 2.82
CA ALA A 129 16.15 -8.52 2.94
C ALA A 129 15.86 -10.00 3.26
N ALA A 130 14.82 -10.28 4.05
CA ALA A 130 14.39 -11.64 4.37
C ALA A 130 13.79 -12.37 3.16
N ALA A 131 13.03 -11.65 2.33
CA ALA A 131 12.39 -12.20 1.14
C ALA A 131 13.35 -12.26 -0.05
N TYR A 132 14.16 -11.22 -0.23
CA TYR A 132 15.05 -11.04 -1.36
C TYR A 132 16.45 -10.68 -0.88
N PRO A 133 17.28 -11.66 -0.46
CA PRO A 133 18.61 -11.38 0.11
C PRO A 133 19.56 -10.63 -0.81
N SER A 134 19.36 -10.77 -2.14
CA SER A 134 20.18 -10.09 -3.15
C SER A 134 19.65 -8.69 -3.52
N ALA A 135 18.47 -8.30 -3.04
CA ALA A 135 17.92 -6.98 -3.29
C ALA A 135 18.57 -5.94 -2.36
N ARG A 136 18.78 -4.74 -2.87
CA ARG A 136 19.29 -3.60 -2.10
C ARG A 136 18.24 -2.50 -2.05
N LEU A 137 18.00 -1.97 -0.87
CA LEU A 137 17.18 -0.77 -0.70
C LEU A 137 18.07 0.44 -0.50
N GLU A 138 17.77 1.49 -1.23
CA GLU A 138 18.42 2.79 -1.14
C GLU A 138 17.36 3.83 -0.79
N GLU A 139 17.56 4.56 0.31
CA GLU A 139 16.73 5.72 0.64
C GLU A 139 17.00 6.81 -0.38
N VAL A 140 15.96 7.35 -0.97
CA VAL A 140 16.05 8.39 -1.98
C VAL A 140 15.27 9.61 -1.53
N GLU A 141 15.62 10.76 -2.08
CA GLU A 141 14.81 11.95 -1.93
C GLU A 141 13.45 11.77 -2.60
N GLU A 142 12.50 12.60 -2.24
CA GLU A 142 11.14 12.53 -2.78
C GLU A 142 11.18 12.52 -4.32
N HIS A 143 10.61 11.45 -4.91
CA HIS A 143 10.63 11.22 -6.35
C HIS A 143 9.33 11.65 -7.01
N THR A 144 8.60 12.60 -6.42
CA THR A 144 7.28 13.00 -6.92
C THR A 144 7.35 13.50 -8.35
N THR A 145 6.37 13.09 -9.14
CA THR A 145 6.16 13.58 -10.51
C THR A 145 5.83 15.09 -10.54
N PHE A 146 5.49 15.64 -9.38
CA PHE A 146 5.05 17.03 -9.19
C PHE A 146 6.16 17.94 -8.61
N ALA A 147 7.43 17.54 -8.71
CA ALA A 147 8.54 18.37 -8.26
C ALA A 147 8.51 19.74 -8.92
N GLU A 148 8.79 20.78 -8.14
CA GLU A 148 8.85 22.17 -8.63
C GLU A 148 9.79 22.28 -9.84
N GLY A 149 9.34 22.98 -10.88
CA GLY A 149 10.11 23.18 -12.11
C GLY A 149 9.92 22.13 -13.20
N THR A 150 9.12 21.09 -12.97
CA THR A 150 8.79 20.13 -14.03
C THR A 150 7.72 20.73 -14.96
N ALA A 151 8.07 20.99 -16.23
CA ALA A 151 7.12 21.41 -17.23
C ALA A 151 6.21 20.23 -17.60
N MET A 152 5.01 20.19 -17.01
CA MET A 152 3.99 19.20 -17.34
C MET A 152 2.96 19.78 -18.30
N THR A 153 2.72 19.09 -19.41
CA THR A 153 1.67 19.44 -20.37
C THR A 153 0.29 18.94 -19.98
N GLY A 154 0.22 17.98 -19.05
CA GLY A 154 -1.03 17.45 -18.52
C GLY A 154 -0.78 16.33 -17.53
N VAL A 155 -1.79 16.06 -16.68
CA VAL A 155 -1.79 14.96 -15.70
C VAL A 155 -3.09 14.20 -15.84
N ILE A 156 -2.99 12.87 -15.93
CA ILE A 156 -4.14 11.97 -15.89
C ILE A 156 -3.93 11.01 -14.72
N GLY A 157 -4.91 10.91 -13.87
CA GLY A 157 -4.92 9.99 -12.73
C GLY A 157 -6.20 9.15 -12.71
N GLY A 158 -6.14 8.01 -12.05
CA GLY A 158 -7.29 7.14 -11.86
C GLY A 158 -7.09 6.16 -10.72
N GLU A 159 -8.17 5.55 -10.29
CA GLU A 159 -8.18 4.53 -9.25
C GLU A 159 -8.77 3.23 -9.82
N PHE A 160 -8.13 2.10 -9.49
CA PHE A 160 -8.68 0.79 -9.79
C PHE A 160 -9.69 0.41 -8.71
N ILE A 161 -10.93 0.23 -9.10
CA ILE A 161 -11.99 -0.21 -8.22
C ILE A 161 -12.46 -1.62 -8.56
N LEU A 162 -12.97 -2.34 -7.57
CA LEU A 162 -13.57 -3.64 -7.80
C LEU A 162 -14.86 -3.49 -8.61
N LYS A 163 -14.99 -4.20 -9.72
CA LYS A 163 -16.21 -4.22 -10.55
C LYS A 163 -17.40 -4.85 -9.80
N LYS A 164 -17.12 -5.81 -8.91
CA LYS A 164 -18.09 -6.48 -8.06
C LYS A 164 -17.94 -6.04 -6.61
N ASN A 165 -18.95 -6.32 -5.78
CA ASN A 165 -18.90 -6.05 -4.36
C ASN A 165 -17.68 -6.73 -3.71
N PHE A 166 -17.08 -6.07 -2.72
CA PHE A 166 -15.90 -6.55 -1.98
C PHE A 166 -16.10 -7.91 -1.30
N ALA A 167 -17.34 -8.36 -1.10
CA ALA A 167 -17.65 -9.68 -0.55
C ALA A 167 -17.30 -10.84 -1.49
N TYR A 168 -17.09 -10.55 -2.79
CA TYR A 168 -16.65 -11.59 -3.74
C TYR A 168 -15.13 -11.76 -3.66
N PRO A 169 -14.63 -13.00 -3.57
CA PRO A 169 -13.20 -13.26 -3.53
C PRO A 169 -12.53 -12.82 -4.83
N ILE A 170 -11.35 -12.25 -4.69
CA ILE A 170 -10.46 -11.92 -5.80
C ILE A 170 -9.62 -13.18 -6.07
N ALA A 171 -9.53 -13.59 -7.33
CA ALA A 171 -8.63 -14.67 -7.72
C ALA A 171 -7.18 -14.31 -7.41
N THR A 172 -6.48 -15.20 -6.74
CA THR A 172 -5.07 -15.06 -6.42
C THR A 172 -4.19 -15.56 -7.58
N TYR A 173 -2.88 -15.36 -7.49
CA TYR A 173 -1.94 -15.91 -8.48
C TYR A 173 -2.05 -17.44 -8.61
N LYS A 174 -2.40 -18.12 -7.52
CA LYS A 174 -2.61 -19.60 -7.53
C LYS A 174 -3.80 -20.01 -8.41
N ASP A 175 -4.80 -19.14 -8.49
CA ASP A 175 -6.04 -19.43 -9.23
C ASP A 175 -5.92 -19.04 -10.71
N THR A 176 -5.23 -17.94 -11.01
CA THR A 176 -5.18 -17.37 -12.36
C THR A 176 -4.13 -18.02 -13.26
N LYS A 177 -3.08 -18.61 -12.69
CA LYS A 177 -1.93 -19.18 -13.42
C LYS A 177 -1.35 -18.21 -14.49
N ARG A 178 -1.62 -16.92 -14.38
CA ARG A 178 -1.21 -15.87 -15.30
C ARG A 178 -0.50 -14.76 -14.55
N ASP A 179 0.59 -14.30 -15.11
CA ASP A 179 1.30 -13.12 -14.61
C ASP A 179 0.53 -11.85 -14.98
N ALA A 180 -0.29 -11.37 -14.03
CA ALA A 180 -1.02 -10.11 -14.18
C ALA A 180 -0.07 -8.89 -14.24
N SER A 181 1.12 -9.00 -13.66
CA SER A 181 2.11 -7.92 -13.61
C SER A 181 2.70 -7.66 -14.99
N ARG A 182 2.81 -8.67 -15.83
CA ARG A 182 3.35 -8.56 -17.20
C ARG A 182 2.56 -7.57 -18.07
N ALA A 183 1.23 -7.59 -17.97
CA ALA A 183 0.38 -6.65 -18.69
C ALA A 183 0.59 -5.21 -18.22
N LEU A 184 0.72 -5.02 -16.90
CA LEU A 184 1.00 -3.73 -16.29
C LEU A 184 2.36 -3.18 -16.72
N LEU A 185 3.42 -4.00 -16.64
CA LEU A 185 4.77 -3.63 -17.02
C LEU A 185 4.88 -3.29 -18.52
N ASN A 186 4.20 -4.06 -19.37
CA ASN A 186 4.15 -3.75 -20.79
C ASN A 186 3.47 -2.39 -21.08
N ALA A 187 2.37 -2.09 -20.39
CA ALA A 187 1.71 -0.80 -20.52
C ALA A 187 2.62 0.35 -20.06
N LEU A 188 3.34 0.17 -18.96
CA LEU A 188 4.29 1.17 -18.45
C LEU A 188 5.51 1.35 -19.34
N SER A 189 6.05 0.28 -19.91
CA SER A 189 7.23 0.35 -20.81
C SER A 189 6.92 1.07 -22.12
N THR A 190 5.66 1.06 -22.56
CA THR A 190 5.23 1.76 -23.79
C THR A 190 4.93 3.24 -23.55
N ALA A 191 4.55 3.61 -22.33
CA ALA A 191 4.19 5.00 -21.98
C ALA A 191 5.35 5.99 -22.04
N GLY A 192 6.61 5.53 -21.97
CA GLY A 192 7.82 6.38 -21.99
C GLY A 192 8.53 6.50 -23.34
N ARG A 193 7.99 5.88 -24.39
CA ARG A 193 8.58 5.93 -25.74
C ARG A 193 7.90 7.00 -26.60
N LYS A 194 8.33 8.25 -26.44
CA LYS A 194 8.13 9.31 -27.44
C LYS A 194 9.43 10.09 -27.60
#